data_d0d9df4a816c5234a196b4d9a83f344c
#
_entry.id   d0d9df4a816c5234a196b4d9a83f344c
#
_cell.length_a   1.000
_cell.length_b   1.000
_cell.length_c   1.000
_cell.angle_alpha   90.00
_cell.angle_beta   90.00
_cell.angle_gamma   90.00
#
_symmetry.space_group_name_H-M   'P 1'
#
loop_
_entity.id
_entity.type
_entity.pdbx_description
1 polymer ?
#
loop_
_entity_poly.entity_id
_entity_poly.type
_entity_poly.pdbx_seq_one_letter_code
_entity_poly.pdbx_strand_id
1 'polypeptide(L)'
;MVRQWQKLFYGKRYAMTNLRSGALSRRTNGEEYPEYTPDFVRLAESYGAKGYRVTKTEEIAPAFEEAKKNTKCPTLIEFIIDPEEMVYPMIQPGGNLEEMIMDC
;
A
#
# COMPACT_ATOMS: atom_id res chain seq x y z
N MET A 1 3.04 3.55 -7.86
CA MET A 1 3.67 4.04 -9.13
C MET A 1 2.89 3.58 -10.37
N VAL A 2 2.67 2.30 -10.62
CA VAL A 2 1.97 1.82 -11.85
C VAL A 2 0.56 2.42 -11.99
N ARG A 3 -0.26 2.43 -10.94
CA ARG A 3 -1.59 3.07 -10.98
C ARG A 3 -1.51 4.58 -11.25
N GLN A 4 -0.50 5.27 -10.73
CA GLN A 4 -0.27 6.68 -11.00
C GLN A 4 -0.07 6.95 -12.49
N TRP A 5 0.75 6.14 -13.17
CA TRP A 5 0.93 6.23 -14.61
C TRP A 5 -0.37 5.96 -15.38
N GLN A 6 -1.12 4.96 -14.96
CA GLN A 6 -2.41 4.64 -15.56
C GLN A 6 -3.43 5.77 -15.39
N LYS A 7 -3.40 6.45 -14.24
CA LYS A 7 -4.26 7.62 -14.01
C LYS A 7 -3.87 8.80 -14.88
N LEU A 8 -2.58 9.15 -14.92
CA LEU A 8 -2.09 10.33 -15.59
C LEU A 8 -2.06 10.21 -17.12
N PHE A 9 -1.62 9.04 -17.64
CA PHE A 9 -1.31 8.90 -19.07
C PHE A 9 -2.22 7.93 -19.82
N TYR A 10 -3.00 7.12 -19.13
CA TYR A 10 -3.84 6.08 -19.75
C TYR A 10 -5.32 6.18 -19.36
N GLY A 11 -5.82 7.40 -19.10
CA GLY A 11 -7.24 7.65 -18.86
C GLY A 11 -7.85 6.87 -17.72
N LYS A 12 -7.10 6.63 -16.63
CA LYS A 12 -7.52 5.83 -15.47
C LYS A 12 -7.83 4.36 -15.81
N ARG A 13 -7.24 3.83 -16.85
CA ARG A 13 -7.38 2.41 -17.20
C ARG A 13 -6.46 1.56 -16.31
N TYR A 14 -6.96 1.16 -15.16
CA TYR A 14 -6.23 0.40 -14.14
C TYR A 14 -6.14 -1.10 -14.48
N ALA A 15 -5.57 -1.41 -15.65
CA ALA A 15 -5.40 -2.80 -16.08
C ALA A 15 -4.35 -3.52 -15.23
N MET A 16 -4.67 -4.71 -14.74
CA MET A 16 -3.80 -5.59 -13.96
C MET A 16 -3.33 -5.01 -12.60
N THR A 17 -3.91 -3.91 -12.14
CA THR A 17 -3.59 -3.26 -10.86
C THR A 17 -4.74 -3.29 -9.85
N ASN A 18 -5.84 -3.95 -10.20
CA ASN A 18 -6.96 -4.19 -9.30
C ASN A 18 -6.94 -5.67 -8.89
N LEU A 19 -6.42 -5.92 -7.70
CA LEU A 19 -6.34 -7.27 -7.15
C LEU A 19 -7.58 -7.53 -6.28
N ARG A 20 -8.53 -8.28 -6.79
CA ARG A 20 -9.66 -8.76 -5.99
C ARG A 20 -9.25 -9.98 -5.19
N SER A 21 -9.41 -9.91 -3.89
CA SER A 21 -9.27 -11.06 -3.01
C SER A 21 -10.65 -11.51 -2.53
N GLY A 22 -11.11 -12.65 -3.01
CA GLY A 22 -12.37 -13.25 -2.54
C GLY A 22 -12.34 -13.66 -1.05
N ALA A 23 -11.15 -13.74 -0.47
CA ALA A 23 -10.97 -14.03 0.96
C ALA A 23 -11.25 -12.81 1.86
N LEU A 24 -11.34 -11.62 1.31
CA LEU A 24 -11.50 -10.38 2.07
C LEU A 24 -12.85 -10.24 2.74
N SER A 25 -13.87 -10.92 2.25
CA SER A 25 -15.20 -10.95 2.86
C SER A 25 -15.26 -11.73 4.18
N ARG A 26 -14.20 -12.44 4.55
CA ARG A 26 -14.16 -13.33 5.73
C ARG A 26 -13.28 -12.81 6.85
N ARG A 27 -13.20 -11.52 7.02
CA ARG A 27 -12.40 -10.95 8.11
C ARG A 27 -13.06 -11.20 9.45
N THR A 28 -12.27 -11.72 10.37
CA THR A 28 -12.75 -12.10 11.69
C THR A 28 -12.72 -10.96 12.70
N ASN A 29 -12.14 -9.82 12.36
CA ASN A 29 -11.88 -8.72 13.28
C ASN A 29 -12.58 -7.39 12.92
N GLY A 30 -13.52 -7.38 11.98
CA GLY A 30 -14.34 -6.21 11.66
C GLY A 30 -13.62 -5.05 10.98
N GLU A 31 -12.38 -5.23 10.57
CA GLU A 31 -11.63 -4.24 9.81
C GLU A 31 -12.06 -4.22 8.35
N GLU A 32 -12.32 -3.03 7.81
CA GLU A 32 -12.63 -2.85 6.40
C GLU A 32 -11.35 -2.74 5.57
N TYR A 33 -11.20 -3.65 4.61
CA TYR A 33 -10.15 -3.57 3.60
C TYR A 33 -10.73 -3.15 2.26
N PRO A 34 -9.96 -2.52 1.42
CA PRO A 34 -10.32 -2.39 0.01
C PRO A 34 -10.55 -3.78 -0.61
N GLU A 35 -11.65 -3.96 -1.35
CA GLU A 35 -12.05 -5.25 -1.95
C GLU A 35 -10.98 -5.92 -2.82
N TYR A 36 -10.04 -5.15 -3.32
CA TYR A 36 -9.01 -5.53 -4.28
C TYR A 36 -7.61 -5.66 -3.68
N THR A 37 -7.48 -5.60 -2.36
CA THR A 37 -6.16 -5.67 -1.69
C THR A 37 -6.01 -7.00 -0.97
N PRO A 38 -4.93 -7.78 -1.21
CA PRO A 38 -4.61 -8.95 -0.40
C PRO A 38 -4.39 -8.58 1.06
N ASP A 39 -4.66 -9.52 1.98
CA ASP A 39 -4.33 -9.35 3.39
C ASP A 39 -2.83 -9.62 3.61
N PHE A 40 -2.02 -8.58 3.53
CA PHE A 40 -0.57 -8.70 3.66
C PHE A 40 -0.11 -9.05 5.07
N VAL A 41 -0.87 -8.71 6.10
CA VAL A 41 -0.58 -9.13 7.48
C VAL A 41 -0.68 -10.63 7.61
N ARG A 42 -1.77 -11.24 7.15
CA ARG A 42 -1.94 -12.70 7.13
C ARG A 42 -0.90 -13.39 6.25
N LEU A 43 -0.54 -12.78 5.14
CA LEU A 43 0.51 -13.31 4.28
C LEU A 43 1.85 -13.38 5.03
N ALA A 44 2.23 -12.31 5.73
CA ALA A 44 3.43 -12.29 6.56
C ALA A 44 3.39 -13.36 7.66
N GLU A 45 2.28 -13.48 8.35
CA GLU A 45 2.08 -14.49 9.39
C GLU A 45 2.20 -15.92 8.85
N SER A 46 1.69 -16.19 7.65
CA SER A 46 1.81 -17.49 7.01
C SER A 46 3.26 -17.88 6.69
N TYR A 47 4.15 -16.90 6.52
CA TYR A 47 5.60 -17.10 6.38
C TYR A 47 6.37 -17.09 7.71
N GLY A 48 5.67 -17.01 8.85
CA GLY A 48 6.32 -16.96 10.17
C GLY A 48 6.89 -15.59 10.53
N ALA A 49 6.54 -14.54 9.79
CA ALA A 49 6.86 -13.15 10.11
C ALA A 49 5.79 -12.53 11.03
N LYS A 50 6.11 -11.41 11.67
CA LYS A 50 5.10 -10.58 12.33
C LYS A 50 4.51 -9.56 11.35
N GLY A 51 3.19 -9.39 11.40
CA GLY A 51 2.48 -8.39 10.61
C GLY A 51 1.81 -7.36 11.50
N TYR A 52 1.89 -6.10 11.11
CA TYR A 52 1.15 -4.99 11.71
C TYR A 52 0.43 -4.21 10.63
N ARG A 53 -0.78 -3.74 10.93
CA ARG A 53 -1.53 -2.86 10.05
C ARG A 53 -1.68 -1.51 10.70
N VAL A 54 -1.41 -0.47 9.93
CA VAL A 54 -1.49 0.93 10.32
C VAL A 54 -2.55 1.60 9.46
N THR A 55 -3.58 2.11 10.11
CA THR A 55 -4.68 2.84 9.45
C THR A 55 -4.73 4.31 9.83
N LYS A 56 -4.05 4.67 10.93
CA LYS A 56 -4.01 6.03 11.47
C LYS A 56 -2.58 6.46 11.74
N THR A 57 -2.34 7.75 11.64
CA THR A 57 -1.02 8.35 11.88
C THR A 57 -0.47 8.04 13.27
N GLU A 58 -1.33 8.01 14.29
CA GLU A 58 -0.94 7.75 15.68
C GLU A 58 -0.40 6.32 15.91
N GLU A 59 -0.74 5.39 15.01
CA GLU A 59 -0.30 3.99 15.08
C GLU A 59 1.09 3.77 14.48
N ILE A 60 1.64 4.74 13.75
CA ILE A 60 2.92 4.61 13.04
C ILE A 60 4.06 4.38 14.02
N ALA A 61 4.25 5.29 14.98
CA ALA A 61 5.35 5.18 15.93
C ALA A 61 5.28 3.91 16.80
N PRO A 62 4.11 3.52 17.37
CA PRO A 62 3.97 2.26 18.06
C PRO A 62 4.33 1.03 17.21
N ALA A 63 3.90 0.97 15.94
CA ALA A 63 4.22 -0.13 15.04
C ALA A 63 5.72 -0.28 14.80
N PHE A 64 6.44 0.82 14.60
CA PHE A 64 7.89 0.81 14.47
C PHE A 64 8.60 0.40 15.77
N GLU A 65 8.12 0.85 16.94
CA GLU A 65 8.71 0.44 18.22
C GLU A 65 8.53 -1.05 18.49
N GLU A 66 7.36 -1.61 18.17
CA GLU A 66 7.15 -3.06 18.25
C GLU A 66 8.01 -3.84 17.24
N ALA A 67 8.16 -3.31 16.03
CA ALA A 67 9.06 -3.91 15.03
C ALA A 67 10.51 -3.94 15.49
N LYS A 68 11.01 -2.87 16.11
CA LYS A 68 12.38 -2.81 16.67
C LYS A 68 12.61 -3.82 17.80
N LYS A 69 11.60 -4.06 18.64
CA LYS A 69 11.68 -5.05 19.72
C LYS A 69 11.71 -6.49 19.21
N ASN A 70 11.16 -6.74 18.02
CA ASN A 70 11.11 -8.05 17.43
C ASN A 70 12.44 -8.40 16.76
N THR A 71 13.26 -9.18 17.45
CA THR A 71 14.56 -9.64 16.94
C THR A 71 14.55 -11.11 16.45
N LYS A 72 13.40 -11.79 16.52
CA LYS A 72 13.30 -13.23 16.25
C LYS A 72 12.89 -13.58 14.84
N CYS A 73 12.15 -12.70 14.19
CA CYS A 73 11.63 -12.92 12.83
C CYS A 73 11.46 -11.58 12.11
N PRO A 74 11.32 -11.58 10.78
CA PRO A 74 11.00 -10.38 10.03
C PRO A 74 9.68 -9.74 10.49
N THR A 75 9.58 -8.42 10.36
CA THR A 75 8.35 -7.69 10.62
C THR A 75 7.89 -6.98 9.36
N LEU A 76 6.64 -7.17 9.00
CA LEU A 76 5.96 -6.46 7.92
C LEU A 76 5.01 -5.42 8.53
N ILE A 77 5.11 -4.18 8.12
CA ILE A 77 4.17 -3.12 8.50
C ILE A 77 3.41 -2.71 7.24
N GLU A 78 2.10 -2.93 7.24
CA GLU A 78 1.20 -2.54 6.16
C GLU A 78 0.57 -1.18 6.50
N PHE A 79 0.81 -0.19 5.66
CA PHE A 79 0.17 1.12 5.76
C PHE A 79 -1.02 1.17 4.80
N ILE A 80 -2.21 1.40 5.32
CA ILE A 80 -3.40 1.62 4.51
C ILE A 80 -3.43 3.08 4.09
N ILE A 81 -3.21 3.32 2.80
CA ILE A 81 -3.19 4.65 2.20
C ILE A 81 -4.33 4.81 1.20
N ASP A 82 -4.61 6.04 0.78
CA ASP A 82 -5.53 6.30 -0.31
C ASP A 82 -5.01 5.66 -1.61
N PRO A 83 -5.80 4.83 -2.32
CA PRO A 83 -5.39 4.20 -3.57
C PRO A 83 -5.16 5.22 -4.71
N GLU A 84 -5.67 6.43 -4.58
CA GLU A 84 -5.47 7.52 -5.54
C GLU A 84 -4.31 8.45 -5.16
N GLU A 85 -3.67 8.23 -4.00
CA GLU A 85 -2.48 8.98 -3.59
C GLU A 85 -1.32 8.80 -4.58
N MET A 86 -0.66 9.89 -4.92
CA MET A 86 0.39 9.93 -5.91
C MET A 86 1.70 10.44 -5.35
N VAL A 87 2.79 10.03 -5.98
CA VAL A 87 4.14 10.49 -5.63
C VAL A 87 4.53 11.64 -6.56
N TYR A 88 4.73 12.80 -5.99
CA TYR A 88 5.22 13.99 -6.69
C TYR A 88 6.52 14.51 -6.05
N PRO A 89 7.35 15.22 -6.79
CA PRO A 89 7.26 15.49 -8.23
C PRO A 89 7.58 14.25 -9.10
N MET A 90 7.07 14.22 -10.33
CA MET A 90 7.41 13.16 -11.28
C MET A 90 7.69 13.71 -12.68
N ILE A 91 8.52 13.01 -13.43
CA ILE A 91 8.81 13.33 -14.83
C ILE A 91 8.04 12.33 -15.71
N GLN A 92 7.33 12.86 -16.71
CA GLN A 92 6.68 12.01 -17.70
C GLN A 92 7.68 11.25 -18.57
N PRO A 93 7.31 10.11 -19.17
CA PRO A 93 8.17 9.39 -20.08
C PRO A 93 8.66 10.27 -21.23
N GLY A 94 9.98 10.34 -21.44
CA GLY A 94 10.58 11.16 -22.46
C GLY A 94 10.66 12.66 -22.13
N GLY A 95 10.17 13.07 -20.96
CA GLY A 95 10.30 14.44 -20.47
C GLY A 95 11.66 14.74 -19.84
N ASN A 96 11.89 16.01 -19.53
CA ASN A 96 13.08 16.47 -18.85
C ASN A 96 12.72 17.13 -17.48
N LEU A 97 13.73 17.54 -16.73
CA LEU A 97 13.55 18.13 -15.38
C LEU A 97 12.73 19.43 -15.37
N GLU A 98 12.69 20.16 -16.46
CA GLU A 98 11.95 21.42 -16.58
C GLU A 98 10.44 21.19 -16.78
N GLU A 99 10.07 19.95 -17.19
CA GLU A 99 8.68 19.53 -17.46
C GLU A 99 8.12 18.66 -16.32
N MET A 100 8.61 18.88 -15.11
CA MET A 100 8.22 18.09 -13.94
C MET A 100 6.75 18.34 -13.55
N ILE A 101 5.99 17.26 -13.37
CA ILE A 101 4.63 17.31 -12.83
C ILE A 101 4.74 17.46 -11.32
N MET A 102 4.24 18.56 -10.79
CA MET A 102 4.36 18.91 -9.36
C MET A 102 3.12 18.49 -8.55
N ASP A 103 1.97 18.47 -9.19
CA ASP A 103 0.67 18.10 -8.60
C ASP A 103 -0.35 17.73 -9.69
N CYS A 104 -1.55 17.38 -9.28
CA CYS A 104 -2.70 17.14 -10.18
C CYS A 104 -3.91 17.97 -9.73
#